data_feb47ab3eb2219c0f985b666235f895f
#
_entry.id   feb47ab3eb2219c0f985b666235f895f
#
_cell.length_a   1.000
_cell.length_b   1.000
_cell.length_c   1.000
_cell.angle_alpha   90.00
_cell.angle_beta   90.00
_cell.angle_gamma   90.00
#
_symmetry.space_group_name_H-M   'P 1'
#
loop_
_entity.id
_entity.type
_entity.pdbx_description
1 polymer ?
#
loop_
_entity_poly.entity_id
_entity_poly.type
_entity_poly.pdbx_seq_one_letter_code
_entity_poly.pdbx_strand_id
1 'polypeptide(L)'
;MGQKVNPHGLRVGVIKDWDSKWYADAEFSDYLVEDYNIRKFLKKKLYSAGVSKIEIERASDRVKVIIYTAKPGVVIGKGGAEIEVTKKELAKLTDKKVMVDIKEIKRPDRDAQLVAENIAQQLENRVSFRRAMKSCMGRTMKWCYGYQDLLFWSSGRC
;
A
#
# COMPACT_ATOMS: atom_id res chain seq x y z
N MET A 1 -15.84 -16.76 -20.20
CA MET A 1 -14.60 -16.22 -19.60
C MET A 1 -14.24 -17.05 -18.38
N GLY A 2 -12.98 -17.49 -18.25
CA GLY A 2 -12.55 -18.28 -17.09
C GLY A 2 -12.50 -17.45 -15.82
N GLN A 3 -12.76 -18.08 -14.69
CA GLN A 3 -12.62 -17.47 -13.37
C GLN A 3 -11.14 -17.21 -13.08
N LYS A 4 -10.80 -15.98 -12.66
CA LYS A 4 -9.41 -15.58 -12.38
C LYS A 4 -9.17 -15.60 -10.87
N VAL A 5 -8.09 -16.25 -10.46
CA VAL A 5 -7.63 -16.30 -9.06
C VAL A 5 -6.81 -15.04 -8.75
N ASN A 6 -6.86 -14.58 -7.49
CA ASN A 6 -6.03 -13.47 -7.04
C ASN A 6 -4.54 -13.85 -7.17
N PRO A 7 -3.74 -13.06 -7.93
CA PRO A 7 -2.32 -13.38 -8.15
C PRO A 7 -1.47 -13.30 -6.88
N HIS A 8 -1.91 -12.58 -5.85
CA HIS A 8 -1.23 -12.55 -4.56
C HIS A 8 -1.33 -13.91 -3.87
N GLY A 9 -2.52 -14.53 -3.86
CA GLY A 9 -2.74 -15.85 -3.27
C GLY A 9 -1.88 -16.95 -3.87
N LEU A 10 -1.62 -16.90 -5.19
CA LEU A 10 -0.72 -17.86 -5.86
C LEU A 10 0.76 -17.71 -5.46
N ARG A 11 1.16 -16.56 -4.93
CA ARG A 11 2.54 -16.24 -4.57
C ARG A 11 2.83 -16.29 -3.08
N VAL A 12 1.79 -16.44 -2.27
CA VAL A 12 1.94 -16.54 -0.80
C VAL A 12 2.72 -17.83 -0.45
N GLY A 13 3.68 -17.69 0.44
CA GLY A 13 4.55 -18.79 0.86
C GLY A 13 5.70 -19.10 -0.10
N VAL A 14 5.74 -18.53 -1.30
CA VAL A 14 6.83 -18.69 -2.28
C VAL A 14 7.68 -17.43 -2.35
N ILE A 15 7.11 -16.31 -2.81
CA ILE A 15 7.81 -15.03 -2.99
C ILE A 15 7.14 -13.86 -2.28
N LYS A 16 5.93 -14.04 -1.76
CA LYS A 16 5.19 -13.04 -0.99
C LYS A 16 4.72 -13.63 0.32
N ASP A 17 4.60 -12.77 1.31
CA ASP A 17 4.05 -13.08 2.62
C ASP A 17 2.68 -12.42 2.80
N TRP A 18 1.95 -12.81 3.84
CA TRP A 18 0.67 -12.22 4.21
C TRP A 18 0.85 -10.77 4.67
N ASP A 19 -0.12 -9.92 4.33
CA ASP A 19 -0.16 -8.54 4.81
C ASP A 19 -0.68 -8.45 6.26
N SER A 20 -1.44 -9.46 6.70
CA SER A 20 -1.86 -9.65 8.10
C SER A 20 -1.15 -10.85 8.68
N LYS A 21 -0.33 -10.64 9.71
CA LYS A 21 0.51 -11.66 10.34
C LYS A 21 0.01 -11.93 11.75
N TRP A 22 -1.05 -12.72 11.85
CA TRP A 22 -1.64 -13.15 13.11
C TRP A 22 -2.47 -14.43 12.92
N TYR A 23 -2.74 -15.11 14.02
CA TYR A 23 -3.63 -16.24 14.08
C TYR A 23 -4.68 -16.00 15.17
N ALA A 24 -5.93 -16.33 14.87
CA ALA A 24 -7.06 -16.30 15.81
C ALA A 24 -8.10 -17.33 15.40
N ASP A 25 -8.79 -17.91 16.37
CA ASP A 25 -9.89 -18.84 16.16
C ASP A 25 -11.24 -18.11 16.31
N ALA A 26 -11.70 -17.87 17.53
CA ALA A 26 -13.01 -17.28 17.82
C ALA A 26 -13.07 -15.79 17.42
N GLU A 27 -12.00 -15.04 17.58
CA GLU A 27 -11.93 -13.59 17.30
C GLU A 27 -11.52 -13.24 15.86
N PHE A 28 -11.50 -14.25 14.98
CA PHE A 28 -11.02 -14.08 13.59
C PHE A 28 -11.82 -13.01 12.83
N SER A 29 -13.15 -13.04 12.94
CA SER A 29 -14.03 -12.10 12.25
C SER A 29 -13.79 -10.66 12.67
N ASP A 30 -13.63 -10.43 13.97
CA ASP A 30 -13.48 -9.10 14.55
C ASP A 30 -12.13 -8.50 14.16
N TYR A 31 -11.07 -9.28 14.24
CA TYR A 31 -9.73 -8.84 13.81
C TYR A 31 -9.66 -8.53 12.31
N LEU A 32 -10.39 -9.29 11.48
CA LEU A 32 -10.44 -9.03 10.05
C LEU A 32 -11.11 -7.69 9.74
N VAL A 33 -12.22 -7.41 10.42
CA VAL A 33 -12.96 -6.14 10.27
C VAL A 33 -12.12 -4.96 10.78
N GLU A 34 -11.46 -5.11 11.93
CA GLU A 34 -10.56 -4.10 12.45
C GLU A 34 -9.40 -3.82 11.48
N ASP A 35 -8.73 -4.85 10.96
CA ASP A 35 -7.63 -4.71 10.00
C ASP A 35 -8.08 -3.99 8.73
N TYR A 36 -9.28 -4.30 8.23
CA TYR A 36 -9.84 -3.61 7.08
C TYR A 36 -10.07 -2.11 7.37
N ASN A 37 -10.64 -1.79 8.53
CA ASN A 37 -10.89 -0.41 8.93
C ASN A 37 -9.57 0.37 9.12
N ILE A 38 -8.56 -0.23 9.76
CA ILE A 38 -7.22 0.35 9.91
C ILE A 38 -6.60 0.67 8.54
N ARG A 39 -6.62 -0.29 7.61
CA ARG A 39 -6.05 -0.09 6.27
C ARG A 39 -6.79 0.99 5.49
N LYS A 40 -8.12 0.98 5.54
CA LYS A 40 -8.96 1.98 4.87
C LYS A 40 -8.70 3.39 5.41
N PHE A 41 -8.63 3.52 6.73
CA PHE A 41 -8.34 4.78 7.40
C PHE A 41 -6.95 5.31 7.04
N LEU A 42 -5.92 4.48 7.16
CA LEU A 42 -4.54 4.88 6.85
C LEU A 42 -4.33 5.24 5.39
N LYS A 43 -4.89 4.48 4.45
CA LYS A 43 -4.82 4.82 3.02
C LYS A 43 -5.48 6.16 2.71
N LYS A 44 -6.62 6.45 3.33
CA LYS A 44 -7.31 7.74 3.15
C LYS A 44 -6.51 8.91 3.74
N LYS A 45 -5.97 8.75 4.94
CA LYS A 45 -5.22 9.81 5.64
C LYS A 45 -3.87 10.08 5.00
N LEU A 46 -3.15 9.03 4.62
CA LEU A 46 -1.78 9.10 4.13
C LEU A 46 -1.67 9.03 2.59
N TYR A 47 -2.74 9.37 1.87
CA TYR A 47 -2.74 9.32 0.40
C TYR A 47 -1.61 10.16 -0.23
N SER A 48 -1.32 11.34 0.34
CA SER A 48 -0.25 12.23 -0.14
C SER A 48 1.17 11.69 0.12
N ALA A 49 1.32 10.78 1.06
CA ALA A 49 2.60 10.18 1.42
C ALA A 49 3.02 9.03 0.48
N GLY A 50 2.10 8.52 -0.35
CA GLY A 50 2.35 7.39 -1.24
C GLY A 50 2.59 6.09 -0.45
N VAL A 51 1.51 5.49 0.05
CA VAL A 51 1.56 4.23 0.81
C VAL A 51 1.41 3.04 -0.14
N SER A 52 2.45 2.22 -0.24
CA SER A 52 2.44 1.01 -1.07
C SER A 52 1.65 -0.10 -0.43
N LYS A 53 2.05 -0.53 0.78
CA LYS A 53 1.35 -1.57 1.52
C LYS A 53 1.36 -1.30 3.02
N ILE A 54 0.44 -1.93 3.73
CA ILE A 54 0.31 -1.86 5.18
C ILE A 54 0.30 -3.29 5.70
N GLU A 55 1.31 -3.66 6.48
CA GLU A 55 1.36 -4.93 7.18
C GLU A 55 0.87 -4.75 8.61
N ILE A 56 0.12 -5.71 9.12
CA ILE A 56 -0.42 -5.70 10.48
C ILE A 56 0.01 -6.97 11.18
N GLU A 57 0.77 -6.81 12.24
CA GLU A 57 1.19 -7.88 13.14
C GLU A 57 0.41 -7.75 14.45
N ARG A 58 -0.26 -8.83 14.89
CA ARG A 58 -0.96 -8.86 16.16
C ARG A 58 -0.26 -9.81 17.13
N ALA A 59 -0.01 -9.30 18.30
CA ALA A 59 0.33 -10.09 19.50
C ALA A 59 -0.85 -9.97 20.47
N SER A 60 -0.84 -10.72 21.58
CA SER A 60 -1.96 -10.78 22.54
C SER A 60 -2.53 -9.39 22.89
N ASP A 61 -1.67 -8.44 23.27
CA ASP A 61 -2.09 -7.13 23.77
C ASP A 61 -1.68 -5.95 22.87
N ARG A 62 -1.05 -6.23 21.75
CA ARG A 62 -0.45 -5.19 20.91
C ARG A 62 -0.79 -5.42 19.45
N VAL A 63 -1.09 -4.33 18.75
CA VAL A 63 -1.23 -4.30 17.29
C VAL A 63 -0.09 -3.45 16.73
N LYS A 64 0.77 -4.08 15.94
CA LYS A 64 1.87 -3.40 15.27
C LYS A 64 1.50 -3.19 13.80
N VAL A 65 1.44 -1.94 13.39
CA VAL A 65 1.13 -1.53 12.02
C VAL A 65 2.40 -1.05 11.35
N ILE A 66 2.82 -1.74 10.30
CA ILE A 66 4.01 -1.41 9.52
C ILE A 66 3.57 -0.77 8.21
N ILE A 67 3.93 0.49 8.01
CA ILE A 67 3.54 1.29 6.84
C ILE A 67 4.73 1.42 5.90
N TYR A 68 4.58 0.91 4.67
CA TYR A 68 5.57 1.08 3.62
C TYR A 68 5.21 2.31 2.78
N THR A 69 6.05 3.33 2.82
CA THR A 69 5.80 4.62 2.17
C THR A 69 6.99 5.11 1.35
N ALA A 70 6.69 5.88 0.30
CA ALA A 70 7.70 6.57 -0.50
C ALA A 70 8.23 7.83 0.18
N LYS A 71 7.42 8.47 1.05
CA LYS A 71 7.76 9.74 1.70
C LYS A 71 7.60 9.63 3.22
N PRO A 72 8.54 9.00 3.93
CA PRO A 72 8.43 8.80 5.38
C PRO A 72 8.34 10.12 6.17
N GLY A 73 8.99 11.18 5.69
CA GLY A 73 8.94 12.48 6.35
C GLY A 73 7.53 13.09 6.46
N VAL A 74 6.65 12.81 5.49
CA VAL A 74 5.26 13.26 5.52
C VAL A 74 4.46 12.49 6.57
N VAL A 75 4.73 11.21 6.75
CA VAL A 75 4.04 10.36 7.74
C VAL A 75 4.49 10.67 9.16
N ILE A 76 5.79 10.95 9.34
CA ILE A 76 6.36 11.27 10.65
C ILE A 76 5.94 12.69 11.07
N GLY A 77 5.95 13.64 10.13
CA GLY A 77 5.69 15.03 10.37
C GLY A 77 6.83 15.76 11.10
N LYS A 78 6.63 17.03 11.38
CA LYS A 78 7.63 17.84 12.11
C LYS A 78 7.73 17.35 13.55
N GLY A 79 8.92 16.89 13.95
CA GLY A 79 9.18 16.40 15.31
C GLY A 79 8.37 15.17 15.73
N GLY A 80 7.79 14.43 14.78
CA GLY A 80 6.98 13.24 15.10
C GLY A 80 5.52 13.52 15.48
N ALA A 81 5.03 14.74 15.33
CA ALA A 81 3.68 15.11 15.72
C ALA A 81 2.59 14.33 14.97
N GLU A 82 2.75 14.15 13.64
CA GLU A 82 1.76 13.46 12.80
C GLU A 82 1.62 11.96 13.15
N ILE A 83 2.72 11.30 13.46
CA ILE A 83 2.68 9.89 13.86
C ILE A 83 1.98 9.70 15.20
N GLU A 84 2.13 10.64 16.15
CA GLU A 84 1.44 10.58 17.44
C GLU A 84 -0.07 10.80 17.30
N VAL A 85 -0.47 11.75 16.46
CA VAL A 85 -1.88 11.97 16.10
C VAL A 85 -2.45 10.71 15.46
N THR A 86 -1.74 10.12 14.51
CA THR A 86 -2.16 8.89 13.84
C THR A 86 -2.29 7.71 14.81
N LYS A 87 -1.37 7.56 15.76
CA LYS A 87 -1.48 6.55 16.82
C LYS A 87 -2.72 6.74 17.69
N LYS A 88 -3.01 7.98 18.10
CA LYS A 88 -4.21 8.30 18.90
C LYS A 88 -5.51 8.02 18.15
N GLU A 89 -5.55 8.29 16.85
CA GLU A 89 -6.71 8.01 16.02
C GLU A 89 -6.90 6.50 15.79
N LEU A 90 -5.82 5.76 15.56
CA LEU A 90 -5.85 4.30 15.46
C LEU A 90 -6.28 3.65 16.78
N ALA A 91 -5.85 4.17 17.92
CA ALA A 91 -6.28 3.70 19.24
C ALA A 91 -7.78 3.84 19.51
N LYS A 92 -8.50 4.66 18.73
CA LYS A 92 -9.97 4.73 18.76
C LYS A 92 -10.65 3.63 17.95
N LEU A 93 -9.92 2.97 17.05
CA LEU A 93 -10.45 1.91 16.19
C LEU A 93 -10.20 0.52 16.76
N THR A 94 -9.29 0.41 17.72
CA THR A 94 -8.90 -0.87 18.35
C THR A 94 -8.77 -0.71 19.85
N ASP A 95 -9.17 -1.71 20.60
CA ASP A 95 -9.05 -1.73 22.07
C ASP A 95 -7.62 -2.07 22.53
N LYS A 96 -6.74 -2.44 21.60
CA LYS A 96 -5.37 -2.87 21.88
C LYS A 96 -4.36 -1.73 21.71
N LYS A 97 -3.21 -1.87 22.36
CA LYS A 97 -2.13 -0.89 22.24
C LYS A 97 -1.54 -0.89 20.82
N VAL A 98 -1.65 0.23 20.11
CA VAL A 98 -1.17 0.38 18.75
C VAL A 98 0.29 0.87 18.72
N MET A 99 1.12 0.15 17.96
CA MET A 99 2.47 0.58 17.60
C MET A 99 2.53 0.82 16.09
N VAL A 100 3.13 1.91 15.67
CA VAL A 100 3.27 2.27 14.25
C VAL A 100 4.74 2.33 13.90
N ASP A 101 5.14 1.49 12.95
CA ASP A 101 6.48 1.48 12.35
C ASP A 101 6.39 1.96 10.91
N ILE A 102 7.40 2.72 10.48
CA ILE A 102 7.46 3.25 9.12
C ILE A 102 8.68 2.65 8.42
N LYS A 103 8.45 2.05 7.26
CA LYS A 103 9.50 1.56 6.38
C LYS A 103 9.52 2.35 5.08
N GLU A 104 10.69 2.87 4.75
CA GLU A 104 10.90 3.62 3.52
C GLU A 104 11.07 2.69 2.31
N ILE A 105 10.42 3.05 1.20
CA ILE A 105 10.62 2.43 -0.10
C ILE A 105 11.67 3.26 -0.87
N LYS A 106 12.91 2.75 -0.93
CA LYS A 106 14.03 3.43 -1.57
C LYS A 106 13.82 3.75 -3.06
N ARG A 107 13.01 2.95 -3.75
CA ARG A 107 12.76 3.09 -5.21
C ARG A 107 11.27 3.00 -5.52
N PRO A 108 10.51 4.09 -5.35
CA PRO A 108 9.06 4.12 -5.57
C PRO A 108 8.65 3.82 -7.02
N ASP A 109 9.51 4.14 -8.00
CA ASP A 109 9.25 3.87 -9.42
C ASP A 109 9.25 2.36 -9.78
N ARG A 110 9.69 1.49 -8.88
CA ARG A 110 9.66 0.04 -9.05
C ARG A 110 8.47 -0.62 -8.38
N ASP A 111 7.75 0.12 -7.57
CA ASP A 111 6.58 -0.38 -6.86
C ASP A 111 5.33 -0.17 -7.72
N ALA A 112 4.65 -1.27 -8.05
CA ALA A 112 3.51 -1.26 -8.95
C ALA A 112 2.33 -0.42 -8.40
N GLN A 113 2.11 -0.47 -7.08
CA GLN A 113 1.02 0.27 -6.44
C GLN A 113 1.28 1.78 -6.52
N LEU A 114 2.49 2.22 -6.20
CA LEU A 114 2.87 3.63 -6.25
C LEU A 114 2.85 4.20 -7.67
N VAL A 115 3.29 3.40 -8.65
CA VAL A 115 3.22 3.78 -10.07
C VAL A 115 1.77 3.92 -10.51
N ALA A 116 0.89 3.00 -10.15
CA ALA A 116 -0.54 3.06 -10.49
C ALA A 116 -1.22 4.28 -9.86
N GLU A 117 -0.94 4.57 -8.59
CA GLU A 117 -1.48 5.75 -7.90
C GLU A 117 -0.96 7.06 -8.53
N ASN A 118 0.30 7.09 -8.97
CA ASN A 118 0.86 8.25 -9.68
C ASN A 118 0.17 8.49 -11.04
N ILE A 119 -0.12 7.41 -11.79
CA ILE A 119 -0.89 7.51 -13.04
C ILE A 119 -2.29 8.03 -12.76
N ALA A 120 -2.98 7.50 -11.74
CA ALA A 120 -4.32 7.94 -11.36
C ALA A 120 -4.33 9.43 -11.03
N GLN A 121 -3.39 9.91 -10.23
CA GLN A 121 -3.26 11.32 -9.88
C GLN A 121 -3.01 12.22 -11.10
N GLN A 122 -2.20 11.76 -12.08
CA GLN A 122 -2.01 12.51 -13.32
C GLN A 122 -3.30 12.60 -14.15
N LEU A 123 -4.09 11.52 -14.17
CA LEU A 123 -5.39 11.52 -14.87
C LEU A 123 -6.42 12.43 -14.18
N GLU A 124 -6.47 12.46 -12.86
CA GLU A 124 -7.27 13.41 -12.08
C GLU A 124 -6.91 14.86 -12.41
N ASN A 125 -5.62 15.14 -12.59
CA ASN A 125 -5.11 16.45 -13.05
C ASN A 125 -5.31 16.70 -14.55
N ARG A 126 -6.15 15.92 -15.24
CA ARG A 126 -6.50 16.06 -16.66
C ARG A 126 -5.32 15.95 -17.63
N VAL A 127 -4.26 15.28 -17.26
CA VAL A 127 -3.17 14.92 -18.20
C VAL A 127 -3.68 13.81 -19.13
N SER A 128 -3.37 13.92 -20.44
CA SER A 128 -3.79 12.88 -21.38
C SER A 128 -3.21 11.52 -20.99
N PHE A 129 -4.03 10.47 -21.08
CA PHE A 129 -3.64 9.11 -20.67
C PHE A 129 -2.37 8.61 -21.37
N ARG A 130 -2.18 8.92 -22.65
CA ARG A 130 -0.96 8.54 -23.40
C ARG A 130 0.29 9.19 -22.81
N ARG A 131 0.21 10.46 -22.40
CA ARG A 131 1.34 11.17 -21.79
C ARG A 131 1.64 10.65 -20.40
N ALA A 132 0.61 10.41 -19.58
CA ALA A 132 0.76 9.86 -18.23
C ALA A 132 1.42 8.47 -18.28
N MET A 133 0.92 7.57 -19.12
CA MET A 133 1.48 6.22 -19.31
C MET A 133 2.93 6.26 -19.78
N LYS A 134 3.23 7.04 -20.83
CA LYS A 134 4.58 7.15 -21.38
C LYS A 134 5.58 7.73 -20.38
N SER A 135 5.17 8.71 -19.58
CA SER A 135 5.99 9.28 -18.50
C SER A 135 6.35 8.25 -17.43
N CYS A 136 5.37 7.45 -17.00
CA CYS A 136 5.60 6.41 -16.00
C CYS A 136 6.44 5.26 -16.55
N MET A 137 6.18 4.80 -17.78
CA MET A 137 7.01 3.78 -18.45
C MET A 137 8.47 4.21 -18.55
N GLY A 138 8.76 5.45 -18.96
CA GLY A 138 10.12 5.95 -19.10
C GLY A 138 10.92 5.94 -17.79
N ARG A 139 10.26 6.10 -16.65
CA ARG A 139 10.87 5.99 -15.32
C ARG A 139 11.08 4.53 -14.89
N THR A 140 10.07 3.69 -15.12
CA THR A 140 10.10 2.27 -14.76
C THR A 140 11.06 1.48 -15.63
N MET A 141 11.14 1.74 -16.94
CA MET A 141 12.00 1.05 -17.89
C MET A 141 13.50 1.21 -17.61
N LYS A 142 13.94 2.31 -17.06
CA LYS A 142 15.35 2.45 -16.66
C LYS A 142 15.81 1.35 -15.68
N TRP A 143 14.86 0.59 -15.08
CA TRP A 143 15.15 -0.31 -13.97
C TRP A 143 14.45 -1.67 -14.00
N CYS A 144 13.49 -1.91 -14.91
CA CYS A 144 12.71 -3.16 -14.96
C CYS A 144 12.45 -3.63 -16.38
N TYR A 145 13.10 -4.73 -16.76
CA TYR A 145 12.88 -5.40 -18.06
C TYR A 145 11.50 -6.09 -18.21
N GLY A 146 10.75 -6.28 -17.13
CA GLY A 146 9.52 -7.08 -17.11
C GLY A 146 8.19 -6.32 -17.10
N TYR A 147 8.18 -4.99 -16.98
CA TYR A 147 6.96 -4.19 -16.92
C TYR A 147 6.42 -3.74 -18.29
N GLN A 148 7.22 -3.99 -19.33
CA GLN A 148 6.95 -3.54 -20.69
C GLN A 148 5.71 -4.20 -21.29
N ASP A 149 5.44 -5.46 -20.96
CA ASP A 149 4.40 -6.25 -21.59
C ASP A 149 2.97 -5.93 -21.13
N LEU A 150 2.77 -5.52 -19.87
CA LEU A 150 1.44 -5.27 -19.30
C LEU A 150 0.84 -3.93 -19.74
N LEU A 151 1.64 -2.89 -19.86
CA LEU A 151 1.19 -1.56 -20.26
C LEU A 151 1.13 -1.39 -21.79
N PHE A 152 2.02 -2.10 -22.51
CA PHE A 152 2.04 -2.06 -23.97
C PHE A 152 0.83 -2.77 -24.59
N TRP A 153 0.34 -3.83 -23.94
CA TRP A 153 -0.85 -4.56 -24.42
C TRP A 153 -2.15 -3.77 -24.31
N SER A 154 -2.23 -2.87 -23.35
CA SER A 154 -3.40 -1.99 -23.16
C SER A 154 -3.43 -0.80 -24.11
N SER A 155 -2.29 -0.30 -24.59
CA SER A 155 -2.20 0.89 -25.43
C SER A 155 -2.14 0.60 -26.94
N GLY A 156 -2.06 -0.67 -27.34
CA GLY A 156 -1.86 -1.10 -28.73
C GLY A 156 -3.13 -1.39 -29.53
N ARG A 157 -4.31 -1.17 -28.97
CA ARG A 157 -5.59 -1.32 -29.67
C ARG A 157 -6.44 -0.07 -29.55
N CYS A 158 -6.22 0.85 -30.41
CA CYS A 158 -7.18 1.79 -31.00
C CYS A 158 -6.84 1.92 -32.48
#